data_6acec67abec06702fd538cfa443cb24a
#
_entry.id   6acec67abec06702fd538cfa443cb24a
#
_cell.length_a   1.000
_cell.length_b   1.000
_cell.length_c   1.000
_cell.angle_alpha   90.00
_cell.angle_beta   90.00
_cell.angle_gamma   90.00
#
_symmetry.space_group_name_H-M   'P 1'
#
loop_
_entity.id
_entity.type
_entity.pdbx_description
1 polymer ?
#
loop_
_entity_poly.entity_id
_entity_poly.type
_entity_poly.pdbx_seq_one_letter_code
_entity_poly.pdbx_strand_id
1 'polypeptide(L)'
;MEKVKKAVILAAGFGTRVLPASKAIPKEMLNIVDKPAIQYIVEEVINSGITEILIVLSRGKQEVEDHFDRKPDLEAQLLAGGKTEFYKVVCDIAEMGKNITYVRQQMQNGTGGAVMYARQFVGNDPFVVIYGDDVIIGDDPCTAQCCRAYEKY
;
A
#
# COMPACT_ATOMS: atom_id res chain seq x y z
N MET A 1 -5.51 -23.24 -12.20
CA MET A 1 -6.24 -22.05 -11.70
C MET A 1 -5.55 -20.78 -12.20
N GLU A 2 -6.28 -19.70 -12.29
CA GLU A 2 -5.71 -18.41 -12.74
C GLU A 2 -4.80 -17.83 -11.66
N LYS A 3 -3.64 -17.32 -12.07
CA LYS A 3 -2.64 -16.78 -11.14
C LYS A 3 -3.15 -15.47 -10.52
N VAL A 4 -3.02 -15.31 -9.20
CA VAL A 4 -3.36 -14.07 -8.52
C VAL A 4 -2.38 -12.97 -8.91
N LYS A 5 -2.88 -11.88 -9.52
CA LYS A 5 -2.09 -10.72 -9.97
C LYS A 5 -2.53 -9.41 -9.31
N LYS A 6 -3.66 -9.43 -8.61
CA LYS A 6 -4.28 -8.25 -8.01
C LYS A 6 -4.25 -8.30 -6.50
N ALA A 7 -3.95 -7.16 -5.88
CA ALA A 7 -4.07 -6.97 -4.45
C ALA A 7 -4.95 -5.77 -4.13
N VAL A 8 -5.72 -5.88 -3.06
CA VAL A 8 -6.56 -4.82 -2.50
C VAL A 8 -6.10 -4.55 -1.07
N ILE A 9 -5.51 -3.39 -0.83
CA ILE A 9 -5.02 -2.96 0.48
C ILE A 9 -6.08 -2.05 1.11
N LEU A 10 -6.57 -2.45 2.28
CA LEU A 10 -7.59 -1.70 3.02
C LEU A 10 -6.92 -0.72 3.99
N ALA A 11 -6.97 0.56 3.68
CA ALA A 11 -6.34 1.63 4.44
C ALA A 11 -7.30 2.79 4.78
N ALA A 12 -8.62 2.54 4.82
CA ALA A 12 -9.63 3.57 5.01
C ALA A 12 -10.01 3.83 6.50
N GLY A 13 -9.57 3.00 7.45
CA GLY A 13 -9.94 3.10 8.87
C GLY A 13 -9.42 4.35 9.58
N PHE A 14 -10.13 4.84 10.60
CA PHE A 14 -9.77 6.07 11.36
C PHE A 14 -8.53 5.95 12.24
N GLY A 15 -8.05 4.75 12.54
CA GLY A 15 -6.88 4.56 13.40
C GLY A 15 -7.11 4.89 14.87
N THR A 16 -8.33 4.76 15.38
CA THR A 16 -8.69 5.14 16.76
C THR A 16 -7.90 4.39 17.83
N ARG A 17 -7.45 3.15 17.53
CA ARG A 17 -6.67 2.33 18.47
C ARG A 17 -5.24 2.82 18.69
N VAL A 18 -4.74 3.66 17.79
CA VAL A 18 -3.36 4.22 17.84
C VAL A 18 -3.34 5.72 18.13
N LEU A 19 -4.43 6.25 18.67
CA LEU A 19 -4.45 7.60 19.20
C LEU A 19 -3.49 7.72 20.42
N PRO A 20 -2.83 8.87 20.60
CA PRO A 20 -2.93 10.12 19.81
C PRO A 20 -2.09 10.16 18.54
N ALA A 21 -1.26 9.18 18.26
CA ALA A 21 -0.33 9.19 17.11
C ALA A 21 -1.05 9.36 15.77
N SER A 22 -2.21 8.73 15.60
CA SER A 22 -3.01 8.80 14.36
C SER A 22 -3.94 10.01 14.28
N LYS A 23 -3.81 10.99 15.19
CA LYS A 23 -4.69 12.18 15.16
C LYS A 23 -4.48 13.05 13.93
N ALA A 24 -3.23 13.27 13.56
CA ALA A 24 -2.82 14.13 12.46
C ALA A 24 -2.18 13.40 11.28
N ILE A 25 -1.85 12.13 11.46
CA ILE A 25 -1.17 11.29 10.47
C ILE A 25 -1.94 9.99 10.32
N PRO A 26 -2.22 9.51 9.09
CA PRO A 26 -2.81 8.19 8.90
C PRO A 26 -1.99 7.12 9.62
N LYS A 27 -2.65 6.16 10.27
CA LYS A 27 -1.94 5.07 10.97
C LYS A 27 -1.01 4.29 10.06
N GLU A 28 -1.36 4.18 8.80
CA GLU A 28 -0.58 3.52 7.75
C GLU A 28 0.74 4.25 7.44
N MET A 29 0.83 5.54 7.80
CA MET A 29 2.03 6.38 7.67
C MET A 29 2.89 6.43 8.93
N LEU A 30 2.50 5.73 9.99
CA LEU A 30 3.34 5.58 11.17
C LEU A 30 4.58 4.73 10.81
N ASN A 31 5.75 5.22 11.20
CA ASN A 31 7.00 4.56 10.87
C ASN A 31 7.21 3.29 11.69
N ILE A 32 7.72 2.28 11.02
CA ILE A 32 8.35 1.11 11.62
C ILE A 32 9.83 1.22 11.28
N VAL A 33 10.63 1.63 12.25
CA VAL A 33 12.05 1.98 12.13
C VAL A 33 12.25 3.19 11.20
N ASP A 34 12.43 3.00 9.92
CA ASP A 34 12.82 4.02 8.93
C ASP A 34 11.82 4.25 7.80
N LYS A 35 10.79 3.41 7.70
CA LYS A 35 9.75 3.52 6.65
C LYS A 35 8.35 3.43 7.22
N PRO A 36 7.35 4.06 6.57
CA PRO A 36 5.96 3.93 7.00
C PRO A 36 5.44 2.49 6.77
N ALA A 37 4.50 2.08 7.65
CA ALA A 37 3.92 0.74 7.62
C ALA A 37 3.38 0.33 6.24
N ILE A 38 2.72 1.26 5.55
CA ILE A 38 2.16 1.00 4.21
C ILE A 38 3.24 0.64 3.18
N GLN A 39 4.46 1.16 3.31
CA GLN A 39 5.55 0.83 2.39
C GLN A 39 5.98 -0.61 2.53
N TYR A 40 6.10 -1.13 3.77
CA TYR A 40 6.40 -2.56 4.01
C TYR A 40 5.37 -3.47 3.34
N ILE A 41 4.09 -3.09 3.43
CA ILE A 41 2.98 -3.86 2.85
C ILE A 41 3.06 -3.85 1.32
N VAL A 42 3.29 -2.69 0.71
CA VAL A 42 3.42 -2.57 -0.76
C VAL A 42 4.65 -3.34 -1.25
N GLU A 43 5.79 -3.25 -0.56
CA GLU A 43 7.00 -4.01 -0.88
C GLU A 43 6.73 -5.53 -0.81
N GLU A 44 6.04 -6.00 0.22
CA GLU A 44 5.66 -7.41 0.37
C GLU A 44 4.78 -7.89 -0.79
N VAL A 45 3.78 -7.09 -1.14
CA VAL A 45 2.85 -7.39 -2.24
C VAL A 45 3.60 -7.50 -3.59
N ILE A 46 4.48 -6.55 -3.87
CA ILE A 46 5.30 -6.55 -5.09
C ILE A 46 6.24 -7.77 -5.10
N ASN A 47 6.91 -8.05 -3.98
CA ASN A 47 7.80 -9.19 -3.83
C ASN A 47 7.07 -10.55 -3.94
N SER A 48 5.76 -10.55 -3.74
CA SER A 48 4.89 -11.72 -3.95
C SER A 48 4.49 -11.96 -5.40
N GLY A 49 4.93 -11.09 -6.33
CA GLY A 49 4.65 -11.20 -7.76
C GLY A 49 3.31 -10.60 -8.18
N ILE A 50 2.69 -9.81 -7.33
CA ILE A 50 1.49 -9.02 -7.66
C ILE A 50 1.90 -7.83 -8.53
N THR A 51 1.13 -7.57 -9.57
CA THR A 51 1.41 -6.52 -10.56
C THR A 51 0.42 -5.36 -10.56
N GLU A 52 -0.73 -5.55 -9.94
CA GLU A 52 -1.80 -4.54 -9.88
C GLU A 52 -2.26 -4.38 -8.42
N ILE A 53 -2.15 -3.17 -7.90
CA ILE A 53 -2.45 -2.87 -6.50
C ILE A 53 -3.52 -1.80 -6.45
N LEU A 54 -4.59 -2.05 -5.67
CA LEU A 54 -5.57 -1.05 -5.31
C LEU A 54 -5.46 -0.74 -3.82
N ILE A 55 -5.30 0.53 -3.48
CA ILE A 55 -5.39 0.98 -2.08
C ILE A 55 -6.73 1.68 -1.88
N VAL A 56 -7.52 1.16 -0.94
CA VAL A 56 -8.79 1.75 -0.52
C VAL A 56 -8.52 2.72 0.61
N LEU A 57 -8.68 4.01 0.34
CA LEU A 57 -8.46 5.11 1.27
C LEU A 57 -9.78 5.73 1.73
N SER A 58 -9.72 6.55 2.78
CA SER A 58 -10.79 7.47 3.17
C SER A 58 -10.33 8.93 3.02
N ARG A 59 -11.25 9.85 3.22
CA ARG A 59 -10.91 11.29 3.25
C ARG A 59 -9.83 11.57 4.30
N GLY A 60 -8.86 12.43 3.96
CA GLY A 60 -7.78 12.83 4.88
C GLY A 60 -6.65 11.82 4.98
N LYS A 61 -6.44 11.00 3.95
CA LYS A 61 -5.31 10.06 3.85
C LYS A 61 -4.44 10.33 2.61
N GLN A 62 -4.36 11.58 2.21
CA GLN A 62 -3.61 12.00 1.04
C GLN A 62 -2.10 11.73 1.19
N GLU A 63 -1.59 11.69 2.42
CA GLU A 63 -0.20 11.38 2.73
C GLU A 63 0.23 9.99 2.22
N VAL A 64 -0.71 9.05 2.13
CA VAL A 64 -0.46 7.72 1.55
C VAL A 64 -0.24 7.82 0.03
N GLU A 65 -1.05 8.62 -0.66
CA GLU A 65 -0.89 8.88 -2.09
C GLU A 65 0.43 9.61 -2.34
N ASP A 66 0.68 10.70 -1.60
CA ASP A 66 1.88 11.53 -1.71
C ASP A 66 3.18 10.75 -1.46
N HIS A 67 3.14 9.71 -0.62
CA HIS A 67 4.30 8.88 -0.31
C HIS A 67 4.79 8.11 -1.54
N PHE A 68 3.89 7.59 -2.34
CA PHE A 68 4.21 6.81 -3.53
C PHE A 68 4.25 7.64 -4.82
N ASP A 69 3.96 8.93 -4.73
CA ASP A 69 4.01 9.83 -5.88
C ASP A 69 5.41 10.43 -6.06
N ARG A 70 5.66 10.98 -7.23
CA ARG A 70 6.90 11.70 -7.52
C ARG A 70 6.90 13.06 -6.84
N LYS A 71 8.10 13.49 -6.38
CA LYS A 71 8.35 14.83 -5.86
C LYS A 71 9.49 15.49 -6.66
N PRO A 72 9.24 16.01 -7.88
CA PRO A 72 10.27 16.53 -8.76
C PRO A 72 11.15 17.61 -8.13
N ASP A 73 10.58 18.49 -7.30
CA ASP A 73 11.33 19.54 -6.61
C ASP A 73 12.32 18.96 -5.59
N LEU A 74 11.89 17.95 -4.82
CA LEU A 74 12.77 17.24 -3.88
C LEU A 74 13.86 16.47 -4.63
N GLU A 75 13.49 15.77 -5.70
CA GLU A 75 14.42 15.02 -6.54
C GLU A 75 15.53 15.94 -7.10
N ALA A 76 15.14 17.10 -7.64
CA ALA A 76 16.08 18.11 -8.15
C ALA A 76 17.01 18.65 -7.05
N GLN A 77 16.46 18.94 -5.87
CA GLN A 77 17.23 19.42 -4.72
C GLN A 77 18.25 18.38 -4.24
N LEU A 78 17.87 17.09 -4.18
CA LEU A 78 18.77 16.01 -3.76
C LEU A 78 19.92 15.83 -4.75
N LEU A 79 19.64 15.90 -6.05
CA LEU A 79 20.68 15.82 -7.09
C LEU A 79 21.62 17.02 -7.04
N ALA A 80 21.11 18.25 -6.92
CA ALA A 80 21.91 19.45 -6.82
C ALA A 80 22.81 19.43 -5.57
N GLY A 81 22.35 18.83 -4.48
CA GLY A 81 23.10 18.68 -3.23
C GLY A 81 24.04 17.46 -3.19
N GLY A 82 24.17 16.70 -4.28
CA GLY A 82 25.00 15.50 -4.36
C GLY A 82 24.52 14.33 -3.47
N LYS A 83 23.25 14.37 -3.01
CA LYS A 83 22.65 13.35 -2.15
C LYS A 83 22.05 12.20 -2.97
N THR A 84 22.89 11.51 -3.74
CA THR A 84 22.48 10.50 -4.72
C THR A 84 21.78 9.28 -4.10
N GLU A 85 22.18 8.87 -2.89
CA GLU A 85 21.54 7.74 -2.20
C GLU A 85 20.10 8.07 -1.80
N PHE A 86 19.85 9.26 -1.24
CA PHE A 86 18.50 9.71 -0.91
C PHE A 86 17.66 9.94 -2.16
N TYR A 87 18.25 10.46 -3.24
CA TYR A 87 17.59 10.56 -4.53
C TYR A 87 17.10 9.21 -5.04
N LYS A 88 17.95 8.18 -4.95
CA LYS A 88 17.58 6.83 -5.33
C LYS A 88 16.41 6.29 -4.49
N VAL A 89 16.45 6.47 -3.18
CA VAL A 89 15.34 6.05 -2.27
C VAL A 89 14.02 6.67 -2.70
N VAL A 90 13.99 7.98 -2.97
CA VAL A 90 12.76 8.68 -3.40
C VAL A 90 12.25 8.16 -4.75
N CYS A 91 13.16 7.92 -5.69
CA CYS A 91 12.79 7.38 -7.00
C CYS A 91 12.29 5.92 -6.91
N ASP A 92 12.90 5.09 -6.08
CA ASP A 92 12.49 3.70 -5.89
C ASP A 92 11.07 3.62 -5.29
N ILE A 93 10.72 4.50 -4.35
CA ILE A 93 9.37 4.59 -3.79
C ILE A 93 8.36 5.02 -4.87
N ALA A 94 8.69 6.03 -5.66
CA ALA A 94 7.82 6.49 -6.77
C ALA A 94 7.65 5.41 -7.85
N GLU A 95 8.65 4.56 -8.08
CA GLU A 95 8.54 3.42 -8.99
C GLU A 95 7.50 2.40 -8.53
N MET A 96 7.42 2.13 -7.21
CA MET A 96 6.35 1.28 -6.64
C MET A 96 4.98 1.88 -6.93
N GLY A 97 4.85 3.20 -6.90
CA GLY A 97 3.60 3.93 -7.14
C GLY A 97 2.98 3.71 -8.52
N LYS A 98 3.78 3.35 -9.52
CA LYS A 98 3.28 3.08 -10.89
C LYS A 98 2.26 1.94 -10.97
N ASN A 99 2.32 0.99 -10.05
CA ASN A 99 1.43 -0.17 -10.00
C ASN A 99 0.24 0.04 -9.05
N ILE A 100 0.12 1.23 -8.44
CA ILE A 100 -0.88 1.53 -7.43
C ILE A 100 -2.00 2.37 -8.03
N THR A 101 -3.22 1.92 -7.81
CA THR A 101 -4.46 2.67 -8.07
C THR A 101 -5.12 2.98 -6.72
N TYR A 102 -5.80 4.11 -6.63
CA TYR A 102 -6.47 4.52 -5.40
C TYR A 102 -7.97 4.62 -5.61
N VAL A 103 -8.74 4.22 -4.60
CA VAL A 103 -10.18 4.46 -4.54
C VAL A 103 -10.56 4.98 -3.16
N ARG A 104 -11.51 5.91 -3.13
CA ARG A 104 -11.96 6.50 -1.87
C ARG A 104 -13.24 5.83 -1.38
N GLN A 105 -13.17 5.22 -0.19
CA GLN A 105 -14.33 4.78 0.55
C GLN A 105 -15.04 6.01 1.13
N GLN A 106 -16.25 6.29 0.67
CA GLN A 106 -17.02 7.45 1.11
C GLN A 106 -17.77 7.22 2.42
N MET A 107 -18.24 5.99 2.62
CA MET A 107 -18.94 5.59 3.84
C MET A 107 -18.18 4.45 4.52
N GLN A 108 -17.84 4.66 5.80
CA GLN A 108 -17.13 3.66 6.60
C GLN A 108 -18.13 2.66 7.19
N ASN A 109 -18.46 1.67 6.41
CA ASN A 109 -19.42 0.60 6.72
C ASN A 109 -18.74 -0.76 6.96
N GLY A 110 -17.52 -0.71 7.51
CA GLY A 110 -16.73 -1.88 7.87
C GLY A 110 -15.87 -2.43 6.72
N THR A 111 -15.15 -3.51 7.02
CA THR A 111 -14.19 -4.16 6.12
C THR A 111 -14.84 -4.66 4.83
N GLY A 112 -15.97 -5.34 4.94
CA GLY A 112 -16.71 -5.81 3.76
C GLY A 112 -17.15 -4.67 2.84
N GLY A 113 -17.58 -3.55 3.43
CA GLY A 113 -17.89 -2.34 2.68
C GLY A 113 -16.67 -1.78 1.94
N ALA A 114 -15.50 -1.77 2.58
CA ALA A 114 -14.26 -1.33 1.95
C ALA A 114 -13.88 -2.22 0.74
N VAL A 115 -13.99 -3.53 0.87
CA VAL A 115 -13.72 -4.49 -0.22
C VAL A 115 -14.66 -4.26 -1.42
N MET A 116 -15.92 -3.88 -1.19
CA MET A 116 -16.87 -3.60 -2.27
C MET A 116 -16.43 -2.45 -3.19
N TYR A 117 -15.64 -1.49 -2.70
CA TYR A 117 -15.07 -0.43 -3.54
C TYR A 117 -14.05 -0.95 -4.55
N ALA A 118 -13.51 -2.16 -4.34
CA ALA A 118 -12.58 -2.80 -5.26
C ALA A 118 -13.28 -3.50 -6.45
N ARG A 119 -14.61 -3.62 -6.47
CA ARG A 119 -15.38 -4.41 -7.43
C ARG A 119 -15.01 -4.12 -8.89
N GLN A 120 -14.89 -2.85 -9.26
CA GLN A 120 -14.56 -2.47 -10.65
C GLN A 120 -13.11 -2.81 -11.01
N PHE A 121 -12.20 -2.72 -10.05
CA PHE A 121 -10.80 -3.03 -10.24
C PHE A 121 -10.56 -4.54 -10.37
N VAL A 122 -11.17 -5.33 -9.50
CA VAL A 122 -10.95 -6.79 -9.50
C VAL A 122 -11.72 -7.49 -10.60
N GLY A 123 -12.92 -7.03 -10.95
CA GLY A 123 -13.77 -7.70 -11.92
C GLY A 123 -14.12 -9.12 -11.46
N ASN A 124 -13.75 -10.12 -12.26
CA ASN A 124 -13.89 -11.55 -11.96
C ASN A 124 -12.56 -12.23 -11.62
N ASP A 125 -11.47 -11.47 -11.57
CA ASP A 125 -10.13 -12.03 -11.30
C ASP A 125 -9.96 -12.37 -9.82
N PRO A 126 -9.17 -13.40 -9.51
CA PRO A 126 -8.77 -13.67 -8.15
C PRO A 126 -7.87 -12.54 -7.62
N PHE A 127 -8.06 -12.18 -6.37
CA PHE A 127 -7.27 -11.13 -5.73
C PHE A 127 -7.01 -11.43 -4.25
N VAL A 128 -5.95 -10.86 -3.71
CA VAL A 128 -5.63 -10.93 -2.27
C VAL A 128 -6.09 -9.65 -1.59
N VAL A 129 -6.64 -9.78 -0.38
CA VAL A 129 -7.02 -8.65 0.48
C VAL A 129 -6.02 -8.55 1.62
N ILE A 130 -5.50 -7.34 1.85
CA ILE A 130 -4.48 -7.06 2.86
C ILE A 130 -4.93 -5.85 3.68
N TYR A 131 -4.71 -5.90 4.99
CA TYR A 131 -4.92 -4.76 5.86
C TYR A 131 -3.73 -3.81 5.82
N GLY A 132 -3.99 -2.51 5.70
CA GLY A 132 -2.97 -1.48 5.52
C GLY A 132 -2.10 -1.18 6.74
N ASP A 133 -2.32 -1.89 7.85
CA ASP A 133 -1.60 -1.76 9.11
C ASP A 133 -1.10 -3.11 9.67
N ASP A 134 -1.35 -4.22 8.98
CA ASP A 134 -0.87 -5.54 9.37
C ASP A 134 0.45 -5.85 8.65
N VAL A 135 1.56 -5.42 9.23
CA VAL A 135 2.90 -5.66 8.67
C VAL A 135 3.42 -7.00 9.13
N ILE A 136 3.71 -7.88 8.17
CA ILE A 136 4.29 -9.21 8.40
C ILE A 136 5.66 -9.24 7.77
N ILE A 137 6.68 -9.57 8.56
CA ILE A 137 8.08 -9.64 8.11
C ILE A 137 8.55 -11.08 8.22
N GLY A 138 9.10 -11.61 7.13
CA GLY A 138 9.65 -12.95 7.07
C GLY A 138 10.29 -13.21 5.72
N ASP A 139 11.07 -14.29 5.62
CA ASP A 139 11.77 -14.69 4.39
C ASP A 139 10.79 -15.13 3.29
N ASP A 140 9.63 -15.62 3.67
CA ASP A 140 8.55 -16.02 2.76
C ASP A 140 7.35 -15.08 2.95
N PRO A 141 7.08 -14.17 2.01
CA PRO A 141 6.00 -13.18 2.13
C PRO A 141 4.64 -13.84 2.37
N CYS A 142 3.87 -13.33 3.33
CA CYS A 142 2.54 -13.86 3.67
C CYS A 142 1.59 -13.83 2.45
N THR A 143 1.62 -12.76 1.68
CA THR A 143 0.86 -12.63 0.43
C THR A 143 1.22 -13.74 -0.57
N ALA A 144 2.51 -14.06 -0.73
CA ALA A 144 2.95 -15.15 -1.59
C ALA A 144 2.45 -16.51 -1.10
N GLN A 145 2.43 -16.73 0.22
CA GLN A 145 1.86 -17.95 0.81
C GLN A 145 0.38 -18.09 0.50
N CYS A 146 -0.40 -17.01 0.64
CA CYS A 146 -1.82 -16.98 0.30
C CYS A 146 -2.07 -17.28 -1.19
N CYS A 147 -1.27 -16.68 -2.07
CA CYS A 147 -1.38 -16.92 -3.51
C CYS A 147 -1.10 -18.40 -3.86
N ARG A 148 -0.04 -18.99 -3.30
CA ARG A 148 0.27 -20.41 -3.50
C ARG A 148 -0.80 -21.33 -2.93
N ALA A 149 -1.39 -20.99 -1.80
CA ALA A 149 -2.50 -21.76 -1.23
C ALA A 149 -3.70 -21.76 -2.18
N TYR A 150 -4.08 -20.59 -2.71
CA TYR A 150 -5.15 -20.46 -3.70
C TYR A 150 -4.86 -21.27 -4.98
N GLU A 151 -3.64 -21.25 -5.49
CA GLU A 151 -3.25 -21.99 -6.70
C GLU A 151 -3.27 -23.51 -6.50
N LYS A 152 -3.19 -23.98 -5.25
CA LYS A 152 -3.17 -25.41 -4.92
C LYS A 152 -4.56 -26.02 -4.72
N TYR A 153 -5.51 -25.26 -4.20
CA TYR A 153 -6.86 -25.72 -3.82
C TYR A 153 -7.96 -25.07 -4.67
#